data_6507907dd204936f4cdbad30601d40ba
#
_entry.id   6507907dd204936f4cdbad30601d40ba
#
_cell.length_a   1.000
_cell.length_b   1.000
_cell.length_c   1.000
_cell.angle_alpha   90.00
_cell.angle_beta   90.00
_cell.angle_gamma   90.00
#
_symmetry.space_group_name_H-M   'P 1'
#
loop_
_entity.id
_entity.type
_entity.pdbx_description
1 polymer ?
#
loop_
_entity_poly.entity_id
_entity_poly.type
_entity_poly.pdbx_seq_one_letter_code
_entity_poly.pdbx_strand_id
1 'polypeptide(L)'
;MERPLKIGITCFPLIGGSGILATALGTELAARGHDVHFFSHAQPVRLDLSRPRIYFHQVEVGHATVFPCPDYTLPLAVKMAEVGQSQRLDIFHVHYAVPHATAAFLATEMIGAGAPKVVTTLHGTDTTLLGPNPQYRAAIEHALIHSDAVTTVSESLRRQTEETFQLRDEIRVIPNFFTLNPSTKSREEVRRELGISDREFLVVHMSNLRPTKRIDLLLRVVAAASRRPSIRLLILAGASFEPFQALVDELGLRENVIVREDAAVVEDFLPAADAGLYTSENESFGLSILETLFFGKPVVAFRIGGIPEVVGDAAYLHEFGDIAAMAASLDALVNSPDAARELGERGRARAEQYFAATNIVPQYEAVYRQVIAKCHRA
;
A
#
# COMPACT_ATOMS: atom_id res chain seq x y z
N MET A 1 -10.44 -30.75 -3.02
CA MET A 1 -10.38 -29.31 -2.70
C MET A 1 -10.00 -29.18 -1.23
N GLU A 2 -9.06 -28.31 -0.91
CA GLU A 2 -8.68 -28.04 0.48
C GLU A 2 -9.81 -27.31 1.20
N ARG A 3 -9.94 -27.53 2.53
CA ARG A 3 -11.02 -26.89 3.28
C ARG A 3 -10.88 -25.35 3.28
N PRO A 4 -12.00 -24.62 3.23
CA PRO A 4 -12.00 -23.19 3.51
C PRO A 4 -11.39 -22.87 4.89
N LEU A 5 -10.70 -21.74 4.98
CA LEU A 5 -10.15 -21.20 6.23
C LEU A 5 -11.05 -20.10 6.77
N LYS A 6 -10.99 -19.88 8.07
CA LYS A 6 -11.57 -18.74 8.76
C LYS A 6 -10.47 -17.80 9.18
N ILE A 7 -10.43 -16.61 8.58
CA ILE A 7 -9.28 -15.70 8.65
C ILE A 7 -9.72 -14.38 9.27
N GLY A 8 -9.08 -14.00 10.36
CA GLY A 8 -9.21 -12.68 10.95
C GLY A 8 -8.18 -11.72 10.36
N ILE A 9 -8.58 -10.58 9.83
CA ILE A 9 -7.69 -9.55 9.28
C ILE A 9 -7.79 -8.28 10.10
N THR A 10 -6.65 -7.72 10.53
CA THR A 10 -6.60 -6.37 11.15
C THR A 10 -5.86 -5.40 10.26
N CYS A 11 -6.40 -4.20 10.10
CA CYS A 11 -5.74 -3.10 9.38
C CYS A 11 -6.26 -1.74 9.90
N PHE A 12 -5.53 -0.68 9.57
CA PHE A 12 -6.07 0.67 9.77
C PHE A 12 -7.14 0.99 8.73
N PRO A 13 -8.26 1.63 9.13
CA PRO A 13 -9.40 1.91 8.25
C PRO A 13 -9.16 3.15 7.34
N LEU A 14 -7.93 3.63 7.23
CA LEU A 14 -7.56 4.86 6.54
C LEU A 14 -7.32 4.63 5.03
N ILE A 15 -7.46 5.70 4.25
CA ILE A 15 -7.01 5.76 2.85
C ILE A 15 -5.47 5.72 2.85
N GLY A 16 -4.92 4.52 2.73
CA GLY A 16 -3.48 4.28 2.69
C GLY A 16 -3.19 2.90 2.11
N GLY A 17 -2.00 2.71 1.53
CA GLY A 17 -1.66 1.50 0.78
C GLY A 17 -1.91 0.20 1.54
N SER A 18 -1.56 0.14 2.83
CA SER A 18 -1.74 -1.07 3.65
C SER A 18 -3.21 -1.40 3.95
N GLY A 19 -4.05 -0.39 4.22
CA GLY A 19 -5.49 -0.59 4.48
C GLY A 19 -6.22 -1.05 3.21
N ILE A 20 -5.93 -0.43 2.08
CA ILE A 20 -6.46 -0.81 0.76
C ILE A 20 -6.05 -2.24 0.42
N LEU A 21 -4.77 -2.59 0.62
CA LEU A 21 -4.26 -3.93 0.34
C LEU A 21 -4.90 -4.99 1.24
N ALA A 22 -5.01 -4.74 2.55
CA ALA A 22 -5.64 -5.67 3.49
C ALA A 22 -7.10 -5.95 3.11
N THR A 23 -7.82 -4.91 2.71
CA THR A 23 -9.21 -5.02 2.22
C THR A 23 -9.28 -5.81 0.91
N ALA A 24 -8.40 -5.52 -0.03
CA ALA A 24 -8.32 -6.26 -1.30
C ALA A 24 -7.99 -7.73 -1.07
N LEU A 25 -7.00 -8.03 -0.20
CA LEU A 25 -6.64 -9.41 0.15
C LEU A 25 -7.82 -10.17 0.76
N GLY A 26 -8.52 -9.58 1.72
CA GLY A 26 -9.67 -10.23 2.32
C GLY A 26 -10.82 -10.45 1.33
N THR A 27 -11.02 -9.52 0.40
CA THR A 27 -12.01 -9.65 -0.69
C THR A 27 -11.67 -10.83 -1.62
N GLU A 28 -10.42 -10.94 -2.04
CA GLU A 28 -9.94 -12.03 -2.88
C GLU A 28 -10.02 -13.39 -2.15
N LEU A 29 -9.65 -13.44 -0.87
CA LEU A 29 -9.76 -14.65 -0.05
C LEU A 29 -11.22 -15.09 0.11
N ALA A 30 -12.15 -14.15 0.33
CA ALA A 30 -13.58 -14.44 0.41
C ALA A 30 -14.13 -14.98 -0.93
N ALA A 31 -13.72 -14.40 -2.06
CA ALA A 31 -14.06 -14.88 -3.40
C ALA A 31 -13.54 -16.30 -3.66
N ARG A 32 -12.45 -16.71 -3.02
CA ARG A 32 -11.87 -18.07 -3.07
C ARG A 32 -12.51 -19.03 -2.07
N GLY A 33 -13.53 -18.58 -1.32
CA GLY A 33 -14.37 -19.40 -0.45
C GLY A 33 -13.97 -19.42 1.03
N HIS A 34 -13.01 -18.60 1.46
CA HIS A 34 -12.66 -18.42 2.88
C HIS A 34 -13.66 -17.52 3.59
N ASP A 35 -13.86 -17.71 4.90
CA ASP A 35 -14.60 -16.78 5.74
C ASP A 35 -13.63 -15.73 6.31
N VAL A 36 -13.87 -14.44 6.02
CA VAL A 36 -12.94 -13.35 6.35
C VAL A 36 -13.59 -12.37 7.33
N HIS A 37 -12.96 -12.23 8.49
CA HIS A 37 -13.41 -11.40 9.61
C HIS A 37 -12.47 -10.22 9.78
N PHE A 38 -12.94 -9.01 9.49
CA PHE A 38 -12.15 -7.78 9.66
C PHE A 38 -12.33 -7.18 11.06
N PHE A 39 -11.23 -6.73 11.66
CA PHE A 39 -11.21 -6.04 12.95
C PHE A 39 -10.61 -4.65 12.79
N SER A 40 -11.37 -3.61 13.11
CA SER A 40 -10.90 -2.23 13.13
C SER A 40 -11.85 -1.33 13.93
N HIS A 41 -11.41 -0.14 14.33
CA HIS A 41 -12.25 0.82 15.04
C HIS A 41 -13.31 1.48 14.15
N ALA A 42 -13.11 1.48 12.84
CA ALA A 42 -14.08 1.91 11.84
C ALA A 42 -14.02 0.96 10.64
N GLN A 43 -15.08 0.93 9.84
CA GLN A 43 -15.09 0.11 8.62
C GLN A 43 -13.95 0.55 7.68
N PRO A 44 -13.06 -0.38 7.27
CA PRO A 44 -11.99 -0.07 6.33
C PRO A 44 -12.53 0.49 5.02
N VAL A 45 -11.80 1.46 4.47
CA VAL A 45 -12.12 2.02 3.16
C VAL A 45 -12.10 0.91 2.10
N ARG A 46 -13.07 0.91 1.19
CA ARG A 46 -13.30 -0.11 0.16
C ARG A 46 -13.76 -1.49 0.66
N LEU A 47 -14.07 -1.67 1.96
CA LEU A 47 -14.66 -2.91 2.45
C LEU A 47 -16.15 -2.94 2.12
N ASP A 48 -16.53 -3.87 1.23
CA ASP A 48 -17.90 -4.09 0.80
C ASP A 48 -18.52 -5.24 1.61
N LEU A 49 -19.37 -4.89 2.58
CA LEU A 49 -20.06 -5.84 3.46
C LEU A 49 -21.24 -6.56 2.78
N SER A 50 -21.61 -6.17 1.56
CA SER A 50 -22.63 -6.90 0.78
C SER A 50 -22.06 -8.20 0.17
N ARG A 51 -20.74 -8.35 0.12
CA ARG A 51 -20.09 -9.55 -0.39
C ARG A 51 -20.25 -10.72 0.59
N PRO A 52 -20.52 -11.93 0.09
CA PRO A 52 -20.62 -13.11 0.94
C PRO A 52 -19.28 -13.43 1.60
N ARG A 53 -19.32 -14.02 2.81
CA ARG A 53 -18.16 -14.45 3.59
C ARG A 53 -17.25 -13.34 4.09
N ILE A 54 -17.70 -12.08 4.06
CA ILE A 54 -17.02 -10.93 4.65
C ILE A 54 -17.80 -10.47 5.88
N TYR A 55 -17.09 -10.40 7.01
CA TYR A 55 -17.65 -10.00 8.29
C TYR A 55 -16.82 -8.86 8.87
N PHE A 56 -17.46 -7.87 9.47
CA PHE A 56 -16.79 -6.75 10.14
C PHE A 56 -17.11 -6.74 11.62
N HIS A 57 -16.07 -6.65 12.43
CA HIS A 57 -16.15 -6.56 13.89
C HIS A 57 -15.55 -5.22 14.32
N GLN A 58 -16.43 -4.29 14.67
CA GLN A 58 -15.99 -3.00 15.14
C GLN A 58 -15.35 -3.11 16.53
N VAL A 59 -14.17 -2.51 16.66
CA VAL A 59 -13.44 -2.35 17.92
C VAL A 59 -13.85 -1.01 18.52
N GLU A 60 -14.53 -1.06 19.65
CA GLU A 60 -14.91 0.14 20.36
C GLU A 60 -13.68 0.75 21.05
N VAL A 61 -13.26 1.91 20.59
CA VAL A 61 -12.23 2.71 21.24
C VAL A 61 -12.93 3.66 22.18
N GLY A 62 -13.17 3.21 23.42
CA GLY A 62 -13.81 4.03 24.45
C GLY A 62 -12.87 5.14 24.92
N HIS A 63 -13.42 6.33 25.14
CA HIS A 63 -12.81 7.27 26.08
C HIS A 63 -12.99 6.66 27.47
N ALA A 64 -12.06 5.80 27.88
CA ALA A 64 -12.09 5.24 29.21
C ALA A 64 -12.00 6.42 30.20
N THR A 65 -13.09 6.65 30.90
CA THR A 65 -13.25 7.74 31.88
C THR A 65 -12.23 7.66 33.03
N VAL A 66 -11.54 6.52 33.17
CA VAL A 66 -10.58 6.23 34.24
C VAL A 66 -9.15 6.59 33.83
N PHE A 67 -8.81 6.47 32.54
CA PHE A 67 -7.45 6.78 32.05
C PHE A 67 -7.52 7.84 30.95
N PRO A 68 -6.67 8.88 31.00
CA PRO A 68 -6.72 10.01 30.07
C PRO A 68 -6.18 9.68 28.65
N CYS A 69 -5.67 8.45 28.42
CA CYS A 69 -5.09 8.04 27.15
C CYS A 69 -6.03 7.07 26.43
N PRO A 70 -6.42 7.34 25.19
CA PRO A 70 -7.15 6.37 24.37
C PRO A 70 -6.29 5.12 24.16
N ASP A 71 -6.86 3.95 24.47
CA ASP A 71 -6.23 2.66 24.20
C ASP A 71 -6.96 1.97 23.05
N TYR A 72 -6.18 1.53 22.06
CA TYR A 72 -6.71 0.74 20.95
C TYR A 72 -6.26 -0.73 21.02
N THR A 73 -5.06 -0.98 21.54
CA THR A 73 -4.43 -2.31 21.52
C THR A 73 -5.20 -3.33 22.35
N LEU A 74 -5.59 -2.96 23.59
CA LEU A 74 -6.32 -3.88 24.46
C LEU A 74 -7.75 -4.16 23.96
N PRO A 75 -8.59 -3.15 23.59
CA PRO A 75 -9.88 -3.41 22.98
C PRO A 75 -9.81 -4.27 21.73
N LEU A 76 -8.79 -4.06 20.88
CA LEU A 76 -8.55 -4.90 19.69
C LEU A 76 -8.24 -6.34 20.10
N ALA A 77 -7.33 -6.55 21.04
CA ALA A 77 -6.95 -7.88 21.52
C ALA A 77 -8.15 -8.65 22.10
N VAL A 78 -8.97 -7.98 22.93
CA VAL A 78 -10.20 -8.56 23.50
C VAL A 78 -11.19 -8.94 22.40
N LYS A 79 -11.44 -8.06 21.43
CA LYS A 79 -12.35 -8.34 20.31
C LYS A 79 -11.83 -9.48 19.43
N MET A 80 -10.54 -9.52 19.17
CA MET A 80 -9.90 -10.64 18.44
C MET A 80 -10.04 -11.97 19.21
N ALA A 81 -9.83 -11.97 20.52
CA ALA A 81 -9.98 -13.17 21.35
C ALA A 81 -11.44 -13.68 21.36
N GLU A 82 -12.41 -12.79 21.58
CA GLU A 82 -13.85 -13.11 21.57
C GLU A 82 -14.27 -13.75 20.23
N VAL A 83 -13.96 -13.11 19.12
CA VAL A 83 -14.36 -13.60 17.79
C VAL A 83 -13.51 -14.80 17.38
N GLY A 84 -12.21 -14.80 17.68
CA GLY A 84 -11.30 -15.92 17.41
C GLY A 84 -11.80 -17.22 18.01
N GLN A 85 -12.25 -17.17 19.27
CA GLN A 85 -12.80 -18.32 19.97
C GLN A 85 -14.21 -18.69 19.51
N SER A 86 -15.14 -17.71 19.42
CA SER A 86 -16.56 -17.98 19.07
C SER A 86 -16.72 -18.46 17.63
N GLN A 87 -15.95 -17.90 16.68
CA GLN A 87 -15.96 -18.30 15.28
C GLN A 87 -14.99 -19.41 14.94
N ARG A 88 -14.12 -19.80 15.87
CA ARG A 88 -13.04 -20.78 15.68
C ARG A 88 -12.18 -20.39 14.47
N LEU A 89 -11.58 -19.19 14.52
CA LEU A 89 -10.71 -18.72 13.45
C LEU A 89 -9.46 -19.61 13.35
N ASP A 90 -8.96 -19.80 12.14
CA ASP A 90 -7.74 -20.56 11.88
C ASP A 90 -6.50 -19.65 11.92
N ILE A 91 -6.66 -18.39 11.46
CA ILE A 91 -5.59 -17.42 11.25
C ILE A 91 -6.00 -16.06 11.79
N PHE A 92 -5.06 -15.38 12.44
CA PHE A 92 -5.01 -13.93 12.53
C PHE A 92 -3.95 -13.41 11.54
N HIS A 93 -4.37 -12.78 10.46
CA HIS A 93 -3.48 -12.06 9.56
C HIS A 93 -3.50 -10.57 9.90
N VAL A 94 -2.39 -10.10 10.44
CA VAL A 94 -2.29 -8.74 10.95
C VAL A 94 -1.33 -7.92 10.10
N HIS A 95 -1.75 -6.70 9.77
CA HIS A 95 -0.95 -5.74 9.04
C HIS A 95 -0.35 -4.76 10.05
N TYR A 96 0.99 -4.67 10.11
CA TYR A 96 1.84 -4.02 11.11
C TYR A 96 2.08 -4.83 12.40
N ALA A 97 3.30 -4.68 12.93
CA ALA A 97 3.68 -5.25 14.20
C ALA A 97 2.98 -4.54 15.37
N VAL A 98 2.96 -3.20 15.35
CA VAL A 98 2.32 -2.37 16.37
C VAL A 98 1.23 -1.52 15.74
N PRO A 99 0.00 -1.54 16.25
CA PRO A 99 -0.48 -2.27 17.42
C PRO A 99 -0.99 -3.69 17.11
N HIS A 100 -1.09 -4.09 15.85
CA HIS A 100 -1.91 -5.22 15.42
C HIS A 100 -1.32 -6.58 15.81
N ALA A 101 -0.02 -6.85 15.54
CA ALA A 101 0.57 -8.13 15.97
C ALA A 101 0.72 -8.20 17.51
N THR A 102 0.93 -7.06 18.17
CA THR A 102 0.90 -7.01 19.64
C THR A 102 -0.49 -7.38 20.19
N ALA A 103 -1.56 -6.87 19.57
CA ALA A 103 -2.93 -7.25 19.94
C ALA A 103 -3.23 -8.73 19.63
N ALA A 104 -2.76 -9.26 18.50
CA ALA A 104 -2.90 -10.66 18.16
C ALA A 104 -2.19 -11.57 19.17
N PHE A 105 -0.96 -11.24 19.58
CA PHE A 105 -0.25 -11.95 20.64
C PHE A 105 -1.08 -12.00 21.93
N LEU A 106 -1.58 -10.86 22.40
CA LEU A 106 -2.42 -10.83 23.60
C LEU A 106 -3.72 -11.64 23.42
N ALA A 107 -4.33 -11.58 22.23
CA ALA A 107 -5.53 -12.36 21.93
C ALA A 107 -5.26 -13.87 21.97
N THR A 108 -4.13 -14.33 21.42
CA THR A 108 -3.76 -15.76 21.46
C THR A 108 -3.49 -16.23 22.88
N GLU A 109 -2.86 -15.43 23.73
CA GLU A 109 -2.66 -15.71 25.16
C GLU A 109 -4.00 -15.81 25.92
N MET A 110 -4.96 -14.92 25.62
CA MET A 110 -6.30 -14.97 26.21
C MET A 110 -7.09 -16.22 25.79
N ILE A 111 -6.94 -16.69 24.57
CA ILE A 111 -7.62 -17.88 24.04
C ILE A 111 -6.97 -19.15 24.59
N GLY A 112 -5.65 -19.18 24.65
CA GLY A 112 -4.87 -20.37 25.06
C GLY A 112 -4.89 -21.48 24.02
N ALA A 113 -5.15 -22.70 24.45
CA ALA A 113 -5.14 -23.86 23.57
C ALA A 113 -6.15 -23.73 22.43
N GLY A 114 -5.68 -23.92 21.19
CA GLY A 114 -6.51 -23.79 19.98
C GLY A 114 -6.62 -22.37 19.45
N ALA A 115 -5.79 -21.43 19.92
CA ALA A 115 -5.70 -20.10 19.38
C ALA A 115 -5.36 -20.09 17.88
N PRO A 116 -5.88 -19.12 17.10
CA PRO A 116 -5.52 -18.92 15.71
C PRO A 116 -4.01 -18.71 15.55
N LYS A 117 -3.45 -19.13 14.41
CA LYS A 117 -2.07 -18.84 14.03
C LYS A 117 -1.91 -17.39 13.61
N VAL A 118 -0.81 -16.75 13.99
CA VAL A 118 -0.55 -15.35 13.71
C VAL A 118 0.38 -15.20 12.52
N VAL A 119 -0.08 -14.51 11.48
CA VAL A 119 0.72 -14.08 10.32
C VAL A 119 0.81 -12.56 10.32
N THR A 120 2.03 -12.02 10.35
CA THR A 120 2.25 -10.56 10.39
C THR A 120 2.85 -10.10 9.08
N THR A 121 2.19 -9.14 8.39
CA THR A 121 2.72 -8.47 7.20
C THR A 121 3.22 -7.07 7.54
N LEU A 122 4.51 -6.82 7.26
CA LEU A 122 5.14 -5.51 7.42
C LEU A 122 5.02 -4.69 6.14
N HIS A 123 4.70 -3.39 6.31
CA HIS A 123 4.51 -2.43 5.22
C HIS A 123 5.57 -1.32 5.20
N GLY A 124 6.54 -1.37 6.10
CA GLY A 124 7.67 -0.44 6.17
C GLY A 124 7.66 0.47 7.40
N THR A 125 6.53 1.00 7.82
CA THR A 125 6.46 1.91 8.98
C THR A 125 7.08 1.30 10.24
N ASP A 126 6.83 0.02 10.50
CA ASP A 126 7.37 -0.71 11.65
C ASP A 126 8.90 -0.76 11.61
N THR A 127 9.47 -0.97 10.43
CA THR A 127 10.91 -1.13 10.24
C THR A 127 11.62 0.22 10.13
N THR A 128 11.11 1.12 9.27
CA THR A 128 11.84 2.34 8.87
C THR A 128 11.60 3.53 9.81
N LEU A 129 10.42 3.60 10.44
CA LEU A 129 10.03 4.73 11.27
C LEU A 129 10.01 4.36 12.76
N LEU A 130 9.35 3.26 13.12
CA LEU A 130 9.17 2.87 14.52
C LEU A 130 10.33 1.99 15.03
N GLY A 131 10.92 1.15 14.19
CA GLY A 131 12.01 0.25 14.58
C GLY A 131 13.25 0.95 15.14
N PRO A 132 13.70 2.10 14.59
CA PRO A 132 14.78 2.88 15.17
C PRO A 132 14.43 3.54 16.50
N ASN A 133 13.14 3.69 16.83
CA ASN A 133 12.70 4.34 18.06
C ASN A 133 12.75 3.37 19.25
N PRO A 134 13.56 3.64 20.29
CA PRO A 134 13.70 2.74 21.44
C PRO A 134 12.39 2.45 22.19
N GLN A 135 11.41 3.36 22.11
CA GLN A 135 10.11 3.19 22.78
C GLN A 135 9.25 2.08 22.11
N TYR A 136 9.47 1.77 20.83
CA TYR A 136 8.69 0.79 20.08
C TYR A 136 9.48 -0.47 19.74
N ARG A 137 10.80 -0.37 19.59
CA ARG A 137 11.66 -1.44 19.09
C ARG A 137 11.42 -2.78 19.80
N ALA A 138 11.49 -2.77 21.14
CA ALA A 138 11.31 -4.01 21.91
C ALA A 138 9.92 -4.64 21.74
N ALA A 139 8.87 -3.80 21.65
CA ALA A 139 7.51 -4.27 21.43
C ALA A 139 7.32 -4.85 20.02
N ILE A 140 7.91 -4.20 19.00
CA ILE A 140 7.89 -4.70 17.62
C ILE A 140 8.62 -6.05 17.53
N GLU A 141 9.85 -6.12 18.03
CA GLU A 141 10.65 -7.34 18.01
C GLU A 141 9.94 -8.50 18.73
N HIS A 142 9.36 -8.24 19.91
CA HIS A 142 8.56 -9.20 20.64
C HIS A 142 7.37 -9.71 19.82
N ALA A 143 6.59 -8.82 19.23
CA ALA A 143 5.43 -9.18 18.42
C ALA A 143 5.81 -10.03 17.18
N LEU A 144 6.93 -9.70 16.53
CA LEU A 144 7.44 -10.43 15.38
C LEU A 144 7.95 -11.83 15.75
N ILE A 145 8.68 -11.96 16.86
CA ILE A 145 9.18 -13.26 17.37
C ILE A 145 8.03 -14.21 17.75
N HIS A 146 6.88 -13.68 18.17
CA HIS A 146 5.70 -14.46 18.55
C HIS A 146 4.70 -14.66 17.40
N SER A 147 5.01 -14.16 16.19
CA SER A 147 4.24 -14.47 14.99
C SER A 147 4.63 -15.83 14.43
N ASP A 148 3.66 -16.66 14.02
CA ASP A 148 3.92 -17.98 13.40
C ASP A 148 4.57 -17.83 12.00
N ALA A 149 4.36 -16.67 11.35
CA ALA A 149 5.10 -16.24 10.16
C ALA A 149 5.13 -14.71 10.05
N VAL A 150 6.24 -14.18 9.54
CA VAL A 150 6.40 -12.78 9.20
C VAL A 150 6.58 -12.65 7.70
N THR A 151 5.87 -11.70 7.08
CA THR A 151 6.00 -11.39 5.66
C THR A 151 6.34 -9.91 5.46
N THR A 152 7.04 -9.61 4.36
CA THR A 152 7.33 -8.24 3.91
C THR A 152 6.89 -8.09 2.46
N VAL A 153 6.66 -6.84 2.06
CA VAL A 153 6.12 -6.53 0.73
C VAL A 153 7.19 -6.40 -0.36
N SER A 154 8.46 -6.45 0.01
CA SER A 154 9.60 -6.39 -0.92
C SER A 154 10.84 -7.01 -0.30
N GLU A 155 11.79 -7.38 -1.14
CA GLU A 155 13.11 -7.87 -0.73
C GLU A 155 13.92 -6.76 -0.04
N SER A 156 13.75 -5.52 -0.49
CA SER A 156 14.34 -4.34 0.14
C SER A 156 13.87 -4.19 1.59
N LEU A 157 12.55 -4.31 1.83
CA LEU A 157 12.01 -4.23 3.19
C LEU A 157 12.42 -5.43 4.05
N ARG A 158 12.52 -6.63 3.47
CA ARG A 158 13.03 -7.81 4.19
C ARG A 158 14.42 -7.56 4.74
N ARG A 159 15.35 -7.12 3.89
CA ARG A 159 16.74 -6.81 4.31
C ARG A 159 16.78 -5.73 5.40
N GLN A 160 16.04 -4.64 5.24
CA GLN A 160 15.97 -3.58 6.26
C GLN A 160 15.40 -4.12 7.58
N THR A 161 14.42 -5.04 7.53
CA THR A 161 13.83 -5.64 8.73
C THR A 161 14.84 -6.54 9.44
N GLU A 162 15.59 -7.38 8.71
CA GLU A 162 16.64 -8.24 9.25
C GLU A 162 17.80 -7.44 9.85
N GLU A 163 18.16 -6.31 9.25
CA GLU A 163 19.16 -5.37 9.79
C GLU A 163 18.67 -4.66 11.07
N THR A 164 17.36 -4.42 11.17
CA THR A 164 16.78 -3.67 12.30
C THR A 164 16.50 -4.57 13.49
N PHE A 165 15.97 -5.80 13.26
CA PHE A 165 15.50 -6.70 14.30
C PHE A 165 16.23 -8.06 14.26
N GLN A 166 16.44 -8.67 15.44
CA GLN A 166 17.01 -10.01 15.55
C GLN A 166 15.91 -11.08 15.54
N LEU A 167 15.41 -11.40 14.35
CA LEU A 167 14.39 -12.43 14.18
C LEU A 167 15.02 -13.81 14.04
N ARG A 168 14.34 -14.85 14.55
CA ARG A 168 14.81 -16.24 14.52
C ARG A 168 14.41 -16.97 13.25
N ASP A 169 13.22 -16.66 12.75
CA ASP A 169 12.63 -17.29 11.57
C ASP A 169 12.84 -16.42 10.32
N GLU A 170 12.87 -17.08 9.17
CA GLU A 170 12.99 -16.45 7.87
C GLU A 170 11.77 -15.58 7.57
N ILE A 171 12.03 -14.35 7.17
CA ILE A 171 11.00 -13.43 6.69
C ILE A 171 10.69 -13.76 5.23
N ARG A 172 9.42 -13.93 4.90
CA ARG A 172 8.97 -14.20 3.53
C ARG A 172 8.65 -12.92 2.80
N VAL A 173 9.05 -12.85 1.57
CA VAL A 173 8.64 -11.74 0.69
C VAL A 173 7.39 -12.16 -0.08
N ILE A 174 6.29 -11.45 0.15
CA ILE A 174 5.06 -11.55 -0.64
C ILE A 174 4.73 -10.15 -1.11
N PRO A 175 4.93 -9.83 -2.39
CA PRO A 175 4.68 -8.50 -2.90
C PRO A 175 3.23 -8.05 -2.73
N ASN A 176 3.02 -6.75 -2.69
CA ASN A 176 1.67 -6.21 -2.84
C ASN A 176 1.15 -6.54 -4.24
N PHE A 177 -0.16 -6.56 -4.37
CA PHE A 177 -0.86 -6.79 -5.63
C PHE A 177 -1.88 -5.69 -5.90
N PHE A 178 -2.35 -5.66 -7.11
CA PHE A 178 -3.45 -4.79 -7.51
C PHE A 178 -4.49 -5.60 -8.28
N THR A 179 -5.75 -5.33 -7.99
CA THR A 179 -6.88 -5.83 -8.76
C THR A 179 -7.42 -4.66 -9.57
N LEU A 180 -7.33 -4.75 -10.88
CA LEU A 180 -7.79 -3.69 -11.77
C LEU A 180 -9.32 -3.59 -11.71
N ASN A 181 -9.82 -2.49 -11.20
CA ASN A 181 -11.23 -2.14 -11.30
C ASN A 181 -11.45 -1.30 -12.56
N PRO A 182 -12.53 -1.55 -13.31
CA PRO A 182 -12.84 -0.73 -14.47
C PRO A 182 -13.06 0.73 -14.04
N SER A 183 -12.48 1.66 -14.77
CA SER A 183 -12.82 3.08 -14.64
C SER A 183 -14.30 3.31 -15.00
N THR A 184 -14.95 4.19 -14.27
CA THR A 184 -16.33 4.61 -14.55
C THR A 184 -16.39 5.73 -15.58
N LYS A 185 -15.24 6.38 -15.89
CA LYS A 185 -15.11 7.50 -16.79
C LYS A 185 -14.16 7.20 -17.95
N SER A 186 -14.43 7.75 -19.11
CA SER A 186 -13.51 7.71 -20.25
C SER A 186 -12.36 8.71 -20.06
N ARG A 187 -11.26 8.48 -20.81
CA ARG A 187 -10.12 9.41 -20.87
C ARG A 187 -10.56 10.82 -21.23
N GLU A 188 -11.41 10.96 -22.22
CA GLU A 188 -11.89 12.24 -22.76
C GLU A 188 -12.77 12.98 -21.76
N GLU A 189 -13.61 12.26 -21.02
CA GLU A 189 -14.44 12.84 -19.94
C GLU A 189 -13.56 13.44 -18.85
N VAL A 190 -12.58 12.67 -18.34
CA VAL A 190 -11.70 13.13 -17.27
C VAL A 190 -10.85 14.31 -17.73
N ARG A 191 -10.27 14.27 -18.94
CA ARG A 191 -9.47 15.39 -19.46
C ARG A 191 -10.31 16.65 -19.60
N ARG A 192 -11.56 16.54 -20.03
CA ARG A 192 -12.51 17.66 -20.10
C ARG A 192 -12.83 18.23 -18.72
N GLU A 193 -13.09 17.37 -17.73
CA GLU A 193 -13.33 17.78 -16.34
C GLU A 193 -12.13 18.49 -15.71
N LEU A 194 -10.92 18.12 -16.11
CA LEU A 194 -9.67 18.71 -15.65
C LEU A 194 -9.27 19.97 -16.46
N GLY A 195 -9.99 20.28 -17.55
CA GLY A 195 -9.65 21.39 -18.45
C GLY A 195 -8.38 21.16 -19.26
N ILE A 196 -8.06 19.90 -19.58
CA ILE A 196 -6.81 19.48 -20.26
C ILE A 196 -7.12 19.19 -21.72
N SER A 197 -6.38 19.83 -22.63
CA SER A 197 -6.47 19.60 -24.08
C SER A 197 -5.69 18.34 -24.51
N ASP A 198 -5.97 17.82 -25.71
CA ASP A 198 -5.25 16.66 -26.27
C ASP A 198 -3.78 16.95 -26.60
N ARG A 199 -3.38 18.23 -26.65
CA ARG A 199 -1.99 18.66 -26.89
C ARG A 199 -1.14 18.68 -25.63
N GLU A 200 -1.77 18.61 -24.45
CA GLU A 200 -1.09 18.66 -23.16
C GLU A 200 -0.79 17.25 -22.68
N PHE A 201 0.37 17.07 -22.06
CA PHE A 201 0.83 15.81 -21.49
C PHE A 201 0.48 15.78 -20.00
N LEU A 202 -0.39 14.86 -19.62
CA LEU A 202 -0.88 14.71 -18.24
C LEU A 202 -0.01 13.74 -17.46
N VAL A 203 0.72 14.28 -16.49
CA VAL A 203 1.50 13.52 -15.53
C VAL A 203 0.69 13.34 -14.24
N VAL A 204 0.60 12.12 -13.72
CA VAL A 204 -0.09 11.84 -12.45
C VAL A 204 0.90 11.58 -11.33
N HIS A 205 0.58 12.09 -10.14
CA HIS A 205 1.17 11.70 -8.87
C HIS A 205 0.07 11.32 -7.89
N MET A 206 0.23 10.21 -7.18
CA MET A 206 -0.74 9.74 -6.19
C MET A 206 -0.03 9.45 -4.86
N SER A 207 -0.41 10.17 -3.82
CA SER A 207 0.12 9.89 -2.48
C SER A 207 -0.68 10.57 -1.37
N ASN A 208 -0.39 10.20 -0.12
CA ASN A 208 -0.92 10.86 1.08
C ASN A 208 -0.13 12.12 1.48
N LEU A 209 0.71 12.65 0.60
CA LEU A 209 1.52 13.87 0.75
C LEU A 209 2.43 13.90 2.00
N ARG A 210 2.75 12.75 2.61
CA ARG A 210 3.70 12.71 3.73
C ARG A 210 5.06 13.27 3.30
N PRO A 211 5.88 13.80 4.23
CA PRO A 211 7.20 14.36 3.91
C PRO A 211 8.08 13.43 3.08
N THR A 212 8.02 12.12 3.35
CA THR A 212 8.77 11.09 2.61
C THR A 212 8.39 10.98 1.12
N LYS A 213 7.27 11.57 0.69
CA LYS A 213 6.87 11.59 -0.73
C LYS A 213 7.54 12.71 -1.52
N ARG A 214 8.19 13.65 -0.82
CA ARG A 214 9.02 14.71 -1.41
C ARG A 214 8.31 15.46 -2.52
N ILE A 215 7.14 16.00 -2.19
CA ILE A 215 6.35 16.83 -3.14
C ILE A 215 7.13 18.05 -3.59
N ASP A 216 8.03 18.55 -2.75
CA ASP A 216 8.96 19.61 -3.11
C ASP A 216 9.83 19.24 -4.33
N LEU A 217 10.36 18.00 -4.37
CA LEU A 217 11.13 17.51 -5.51
C LEU A 217 10.24 17.24 -6.73
N LEU A 218 9.03 16.72 -6.52
CA LEU A 218 8.04 16.54 -7.59
C LEU A 218 7.80 17.83 -8.38
N LEU A 219 7.52 18.92 -7.66
CA LEU A 219 7.30 20.23 -8.25
C LEU A 219 8.56 20.76 -8.96
N ARG A 220 9.74 20.56 -8.37
CA ARG A 220 11.02 20.98 -8.99
C ARG A 220 11.35 20.20 -10.26
N VAL A 221 11.01 18.91 -10.35
CA VAL A 221 11.16 18.13 -11.58
C VAL A 221 10.31 18.73 -12.71
N VAL A 222 9.05 19.03 -12.45
CA VAL A 222 8.16 19.64 -13.45
C VAL A 222 8.65 21.04 -13.84
N ALA A 223 9.13 21.84 -12.87
CA ALA A 223 9.69 23.16 -13.13
C ALA A 223 10.95 23.11 -14.01
N ALA A 224 11.78 22.08 -13.85
CA ALA A 224 13.02 21.90 -14.59
C ALA A 224 12.81 21.32 -16.00
N ALA A 225 11.65 20.73 -16.31
CA ALA A 225 11.37 20.15 -17.61
C ALA A 225 11.32 21.22 -18.70
N SER A 226 12.01 20.99 -19.83
CA SER A 226 12.04 21.93 -20.96
C SER A 226 10.67 22.02 -21.67
N ARG A 227 9.88 20.95 -21.60
CA ARG A 227 8.50 20.85 -22.11
C ARG A 227 7.44 21.32 -21.13
N ARG A 228 7.83 21.94 -20.00
CA ARG A 228 6.93 22.43 -18.96
C ARG A 228 5.64 23.10 -19.48
N PRO A 229 5.66 23.95 -20.51
CA PRO A 229 4.42 24.60 -20.97
C PRO A 229 3.33 23.65 -21.49
N SER A 230 3.72 22.43 -21.91
CA SER A 230 2.79 21.40 -22.37
C SER A 230 2.49 20.33 -21.31
N ILE A 231 3.10 20.43 -20.13
CA ILE A 231 2.91 19.44 -19.05
C ILE A 231 1.85 19.93 -18.07
N ARG A 232 0.91 19.06 -17.75
CA ARG A 232 -0.02 19.19 -16.62
C ARG A 232 0.29 18.13 -15.58
N LEU A 233 0.43 18.52 -14.31
CA LEU A 233 0.66 17.64 -13.18
C LEU A 233 -0.62 17.51 -12.38
N LEU A 234 -1.24 16.33 -12.44
CA LEU A 234 -2.37 15.97 -11.59
C LEU A 234 -1.86 15.32 -10.31
N ILE A 235 -2.16 15.91 -9.17
CA ILE A 235 -1.85 15.38 -7.85
C ILE A 235 -3.14 14.84 -7.23
N LEU A 236 -3.24 13.53 -7.11
CA LEU A 236 -4.31 12.86 -6.35
C LEU A 236 -3.82 12.75 -4.90
N ALA A 237 -4.32 13.64 -4.07
CA ALA A 237 -3.83 13.88 -2.71
C ALA A 237 -4.73 13.21 -1.67
N GLY A 238 -4.15 12.38 -0.82
CA GLY A 238 -4.82 11.81 0.35
C GLY A 238 -4.70 12.69 1.61
N ALA A 239 -4.30 13.96 1.44
CA ALA A 239 -4.19 14.97 2.50
C ALA A 239 -4.20 16.36 1.86
N SER A 240 -4.30 17.43 2.69
CA SER A 240 -4.30 18.81 2.18
C SER A 240 -3.01 19.15 1.44
N PHE A 241 -3.16 19.79 0.28
CA PHE A 241 -2.06 20.27 -0.54
C PHE A 241 -1.62 21.71 -0.16
N GLU A 242 -2.35 22.38 0.70
CA GLU A 242 -2.10 23.75 1.12
C GLU A 242 -0.62 24.05 1.47
N PRO A 243 0.13 23.17 2.19
CA PRO A 243 1.54 23.43 2.53
C PRO A 243 2.47 23.61 1.33
N PHE A 244 2.08 23.17 0.15
CA PHE A 244 2.90 23.23 -1.07
C PHE A 244 2.52 24.41 -1.99
N GLN A 245 1.45 25.15 -1.70
CA GLN A 245 0.96 26.22 -2.56
C GLN A 245 2.00 27.33 -2.77
N ALA A 246 2.71 27.72 -1.71
CA ALA A 246 3.75 28.75 -1.82
C ALA A 246 4.89 28.32 -2.76
N LEU A 247 5.25 27.03 -2.76
CA LEU A 247 6.28 26.51 -3.66
C LEU A 247 5.78 26.44 -5.12
N VAL A 248 4.52 26.15 -5.36
CA VAL A 248 3.90 26.21 -6.70
C VAL A 248 4.03 27.62 -7.26
N ASP A 249 3.77 28.64 -6.43
CA ASP A 249 3.87 30.05 -6.82
C ASP A 249 5.31 30.47 -7.09
N GLU A 250 6.24 30.11 -6.20
CA GLU A 250 7.69 30.36 -6.35
C GLU A 250 8.24 29.79 -7.67
N LEU A 251 7.82 28.56 -8.00
CA LEU A 251 8.28 27.86 -9.21
C LEU A 251 7.51 28.27 -10.49
N GLY A 252 6.48 29.12 -10.37
CA GLY A 252 5.65 29.56 -11.50
C GLY A 252 4.85 28.40 -12.13
N LEU A 253 4.31 27.48 -11.31
CA LEU A 253 3.62 26.27 -11.75
C LEU A 253 2.09 26.34 -11.64
N ARG A 254 1.49 27.51 -11.39
CA ARG A 254 0.04 27.65 -11.19
C ARG A 254 -0.78 27.06 -12.34
N GLU A 255 -0.33 27.25 -13.58
CA GLU A 255 -1.00 26.71 -14.76
C GLU A 255 -0.70 25.22 -15.01
N ASN A 256 0.31 24.67 -14.35
CA ASN A 256 0.72 23.27 -14.54
C ASN A 256 0.08 22.31 -13.55
N VAL A 257 -0.19 22.75 -12.31
CA VAL A 257 -0.59 21.88 -11.20
C VAL A 257 -2.10 21.86 -11.04
N ILE A 258 -2.66 20.66 -11.02
CA ILE A 258 -4.06 20.38 -10.75
C ILE A 258 -4.11 19.45 -9.54
N VAL A 259 -4.85 19.81 -8.49
CA VAL A 259 -4.98 19.02 -7.28
C VAL A 259 -6.39 18.45 -7.15
N ARG A 260 -6.48 17.20 -6.75
CA ARG A 260 -7.73 16.56 -6.31
C ARG A 260 -7.46 15.95 -4.95
N GLU A 261 -7.96 16.59 -3.89
CA GLU A 261 -7.95 16.06 -2.53
C GLU A 261 -9.05 15.02 -2.39
N ASP A 262 -8.81 14.01 -1.55
CA ASP A 262 -9.77 12.93 -1.24
C ASP A 262 -10.31 12.14 -2.46
N ALA A 263 -9.48 11.99 -3.50
CA ALA A 263 -9.82 11.16 -4.65
C ALA A 263 -9.95 9.69 -4.23
N ALA A 264 -11.18 9.25 -3.92
CA ALA A 264 -11.47 7.90 -3.43
C ALA A 264 -11.26 6.83 -4.51
N VAL A 265 -11.41 7.19 -5.79
CA VAL A 265 -11.35 6.30 -6.95
C VAL A 265 -10.27 6.78 -7.90
N VAL A 266 -9.03 6.36 -7.66
CA VAL A 266 -7.88 6.73 -8.52
C VAL A 266 -7.99 6.12 -9.91
N GLU A 267 -8.69 5.01 -10.03
CA GLU A 267 -8.96 4.28 -11.27
C GLU A 267 -9.67 5.14 -12.33
N ASP A 268 -10.44 6.15 -11.92
CA ASP A 268 -11.10 7.05 -12.87
C ASP A 268 -10.11 8.04 -13.52
N PHE A 269 -9.03 8.39 -12.84
CA PHE A 269 -8.06 9.37 -13.32
C PHE A 269 -6.90 8.75 -14.13
N LEU A 270 -6.48 7.52 -13.77
CA LEU A 270 -5.32 6.88 -14.39
C LEU A 270 -5.45 6.67 -15.91
N PRO A 271 -6.62 6.32 -16.48
CA PRO A 271 -6.77 6.26 -17.93
C PRO A 271 -6.46 7.58 -18.64
N ALA A 272 -6.77 8.71 -18.00
CA ALA A 272 -6.56 10.05 -18.56
C ALA A 272 -5.09 10.48 -18.55
N ALA A 273 -4.26 9.93 -17.67
CA ALA A 273 -2.85 10.25 -17.57
C ALA A 273 -2.04 9.73 -18.78
N ASP A 274 -0.90 10.36 -19.01
CA ASP A 274 0.09 9.97 -20.02
C ASP A 274 1.35 9.34 -19.37
N ALA A 275 1.68 9.72 -18.12
CA ALA A 275 2.78 9.16 -17.34
C ALA A 275 2.55 9.32 -15.84
N GLY A 276 3.25 8.54 -15.02
CA GLY A 276 3.37 8.73 -13.57
C GLY A 276 4.74 9.30 -13.18
N LEU A 277 4.75 10.16 -12.14
CA LEU A 277 5.97 10.77 -11.59
C LEU A 277 6.01 10.60 -10.07
N TYR A 278 7.08 9.98 -9.55
CA TYR A 278 7.19 9.62 -8.12
C TYR A 278 8.57 9.97 -7.57
N THR A 279 8.59 10.78 -6.51
CA THR A 279 9.80 11.38 -5.93
C THR A 279 10.07 10.97 -4.49
N SER A 280 9.49 9.83 -4.05
CA SER A 280 9.67 9.34 -2.68
C SER A 280 11.14 9.17 -2.31
N GLU A 281 11.50 9.58 -1.08
CA GLU A 281 12.83 9.30 -0.48
C GLU A 281 12.86 7.99 0.31
N ASN A 282 11.70 7.45 0.63
CA ASN A 282 11.54 6.15 1.27
C ASN A 282 10.26 5.48 0.73
N GLU A 283 10.41 4.26 0.21
CA GLU A 283 9.30 3.51 -0.34
C GLU A 283 9.51 2.01 -0.15
N SER A 284 8.64 1.38 0.62
CA SER A 284 8.75 -0.06 0.88
C SER A 284 8.35 -0.92 -0.32
N PHE A 285 7.47 -0.40 -1.18
CA PHE A 285 7.00 -1.13 -2.36
C PHE A 285 6.70 -0.20 -3.54
N GLY A 286 5.80 0.78 -3.35
CA GLY A 286 5.35 1.68 -4.42
C GLY A 286 4.01 1.25 -5.02
N LEU A 287 2.97 1.11 -4.19
CA LEU A 287 1.65 0.68 -4.65
C LEU A 287 1.08 1.62 -5.72
N SER A 288 1.21 2.94 -5.56
CA SER A 288 0.77 3.91 -6.58
C SER A 288 1.52 3.77 -7.91
N ILE A 289 2.79 3.35 -7.86
CA ILE A 289 3.56 3.02 -9.07
C ILE A 289 2.98 1.77 -9.72
N LEU A 290 2.72 0.72 -8.93
CA LEU A 290 2.10 -0.50 -9.45
C LEU A 290 0.74 -0.22 -10.09
N GLU A 291 -0.12 0.57 -9.46
CA GLU A 291 -1.40 1.02 -10.01
C GLU A 291 -1.20 1.71 -11.37
N THR A 292 -0.23 2.63 -11.46
CA THR A 292 0.11 3.33 -12.71
C THR A 292 0.53 2.37 -13.81
N LEU A 293 1.36 1.36 -13.49
CA LEU A 293 1.78 0.33 -14.45
C LEU A 293 0.62 -0.53 -14.94
N PHE A 294 -0.33 -0.91 -14.08
CA PHE A 294 -1.51 -1.67 -14.48
C PHE A 294 -2.37 -0.94 -15.52
N PHE A 295 -2.38 0.41 -15.48
CA PHE A 295 -3.03 1.22 -16.51
C PHE A 295 -2.16 1.48 -17.76
N GLY A 296 -1.02 0.80 -17.87
CA GLY A 296 -0.14 0.91 -19.04
C GLY A 296 0.51 2.29 -19.18
N LYS A 297 0.73 2.99 -18.05
CA LYS A 297 1.35 4.31 -18.08
C LYS A 297 2.84 4.19 -17.75
N PRO A 298 3.73 4.82 -18.53
CA PRO A 298 5.15 4.88 -18.22
C PRO A 298 5.37 5.61 -16.89
N VAL A 299 6.41 5.22 -16.17
CA VAL A 299 6.76 5.77 -14.86
C VAL A 299 8.14 6.39 -14.90
N VAL A 300 8.27 7.57 -14.28
CA VAL A 300 9.55 8.19 -13.91
C VAL A 300 9.62 8.25 -12.39
N ALA A 301 10.65 7.68 -11.78
CA ALA A 301 10.77 7.63 -10.32
C ALA A 301 12.21 7.65 -9.84
N PHE A 302 12.44 7.93 -8.55
CA PHE A 302 13.72 7.66 -7.92
C PHE A 302 13.92 6.16 -7.66
N ARG A 303 15.17 5.71 -7.72
CA ARG A 303 15.63 4.34 -7.44
C ARG A 303 15.71 4.13 -5.92
N ILE A 304 14.58 3.95 -5.26
CA ILE A 304 14.49 3.88 -3.79
C ILE A 304 13.71 2.63 -3.35
N GLY A 305 14.25 1.96 -2.32
CA GLY A 305 13.57 0.87 -1.61
C GLY A 305 13.07 -0.23 -2.54
N GLY A 306 11.77 -0.55 -2.46
CA GLY A 306 11.12 -1.57 -3.28
C GLY A 306 10.76 -1.14 -4.70
N ILE A 307 10.91 0.14 -5.08
CA ILE A 307 10.53 0.63 -6.42
C ILE A 307 11.20 -0.16 -7.54
N PRO A 308 12.54 -0.43 -7.51
CA PRO A 308 13.20 -1.22 -8.54
C PRO A 308 12.61 -2.62 -8.71
N GLU A 309 12.16 -3.24 -7.62
CA GLU A 309 11.56 -4.58 -7.64
C GLU A 309 10.19 -4.56 -8.34
N VAL A 310 9.42 -3.47 -8.18
CA VAL A 310 8.13 -3.31 -8.84
C VAL A 310 8.28 -3.06 -10.33
N VAL A 311 9.11 -2.10 -10.71
CA VAL A 311 9.17 -1.64 -12.10
C VAL A 311 10.11 -2.46 -12.99
N GLY A 312 11.16 -3.09 -12.43
CA GLY A 312 12.19 -3.76 -13.22
C GLY A 312 12.86 -2.81 -14.22
N ASP A 313 12.78 -3.15 -15.50
CA ASP A 313 13.28 -2.35 -16.64
C ASP A 313 12.18 -1.55 -17.36
N ALA A 314 10.96 -1.55 -16.79
CA ALA A 314 9.77 -0.93 -17.39
C ALA A 314 9.48 0.48 -16.86
N ALA A 315 10.52 1.22 -16.42
CA ALA A 315 10.40 2.61 -15.97
C ALA A 315 11.75 3.34 -16.12
N TYR A 316 11.70 4.66 -16.09
CA TYR A 316 12.89 5.49 -15.91
C TYR A 316 13.19 5.64 -14.42
N LEU A 317 14.30 5.08 -13.95
CA LEU A 317 14.75 5.17 -12.57
C LEU A 317 16.03 6.00 -12.47
N HIS A 318 16.01 6.98 -11.58
CA HIS A 318 17.12 7.90 -11.33
C HIS A 318 17.55 7.87 -9.85
N GLU A 319 18.79 8.23 -9.59
CA GLU A 319 19.29 8.36 -8.22
C GLU A 319 18.53 9.46 -7.46
N PHE A 320 18.40 9.25 -6.16
CA PHE A 320 17.65 10.20 -5.33
C PHE A 320 18.23 11.62 -5.41
N GLY A 321 17.37 12.56 -5.72
CA GLY A 321 17.72 13.98 -5.86
C GLY A 321 18.20 14.41 -7.25
N ASP A 322 18.33 13.49 -8.21
CA ASP A 322 18.70 13.85 -9.58
C ASP A 322 17.48 14.37 -10.36
N ILE A 323 17.12 15.63 -10.03
CA ILE A 323 16.00 16.34 -10.64
C ILE A 323 16.22 16.53 -12.15
N ALA A 324 17.47 16.79 -12.57
CA ALA A 324 17.77 17.07 -13.96
C ALA A 324 17.54 15.82 -14.83
N ALA A 325 17.98 14.65 -14.38
CA ALA A 325 17.77 13.40 -15.10
C ALA A 325 16.26 13.02 -15.14
N MET A 326 15.51 13.23 -14.04
CA MET A 326 14.07 13.01 -14.03
C MET A 326 13.34 13.93 -15.00
N ALA A 327 13.68 15.23 -15.02
CA ALA A 327 13.11 16.20 -15.95
C ALA A 327 13.41 15.85 -17.42
N ALA A 328 14.65 15.41 -17.71
CA ALA A 328 15.03 14.95 -19.05
C ALA A 328 14.24 13.71 -19.48
N SER A 329 13.99 12.76 -18.57
CA SER A 329 13.15 11.60 -18.87
C SER A 329 11.70 11.99 -19.11
N LEU A 330 11.17 12.95 -18.35
CA LEU A 330 9.84 13.49 -18.58
C LEU A 330 9.73 14.16 -19.96
N ASP A 331 10.73 14.98 -20.34
CA ASP A 331 10.82 15.59 -21.67
C ASP A 331 10.91 14.52 -22.78
N ALA A 332 11.63 13.44 -22.56
CA ALA A 332 11.72 12.33 -23.52
C ALA A 332 10.36 11.66 -23.75
N LEU A 333 9.56 11.42 -22.70
CA LEU A 333 8.21 10.87 -22.82
C LEU A 333 7.28 11.83 -23.59
N VAL A 334 7.37 13.15 -23.34
CA VAL A 334 6.58 14.17 -24.07
C VAL A 334 6.97 14.20 -25.56
N ASN A 335 8.26 14.07 -25.87
CA ASN A 335 8.76 14.17 -27.24
C ASN A 335 8.55 12.89 -28.07
N SER A 336 8.34 11.74 -27.42
CA SER A 336 8.24 10.43 -28.09
C SER A 336 7.01 9.65 -27.57
N PRO A 337 5.79 9.96 -28.03
CA PRO A 337 4.58 9.27 -27.59
C PRO A 337 4.61 7.76 -27.84
N ASP A 338 5.24 7.30 -28.93
CA ASP A 338 5.38 5.87 -29.23
C ASP A 338 6.28 5.15 -28.21
N ALA A 339 7.44 5.75 -27.87
CA ALA A 339 8.31 5.21 -26.84
C ALA A 339 7.64 5.22 -25.45
N ALA A 340 6.86 6.27 -25.15
CA ALA A 340 6.08 6.34 -23.92
C ALA A 340 5.05 5.21 -23.85
N ARG A 341 4.33 4.95 -24.94
CA ARG A 341 3.37 3.86 -25.04
C ARG A 341 4.04 2.49 -24.86
N GLU A 342 5.13 2.24 -25.57
CA GLU A 342 5.90 0.98 -25.48
C GLU A 342 6.39 0.73 -24.05
N LEU A 343 6.94 1.76 -23.37
CA LEU A 343 7.37 1.65 -21.98
C LEU A 343 6.18 1.34 -21.06
N GLY A 344 5.03 1.99 -21.27
CA GLY A 344 3.81 1.73 -20.51
C GLY A 344 3.26 0.30 -20.72
N GLU A 345 3.27 -0.20 -21.95
CA GLU A 345 2.85 -1.58 -22.29
C GLU A 345 3.77 -2.62 -21.61
N ARG A 346 5.08 -2.41 -21.61
CA ARG A 346 6.02 -3.26 -20.86
C ARG A 346 5.74 -3.22 -19.37
N GLY A 347 5.48 -2.03 -18.83
CA GLY A 347 5.11 -1.86 -17.42
C GLY A 347 3.84 -2.64 -17.07
N ARG A 348 2.82 -2.56 -17.89
CA ARG A 348 1.57 -3.29 -17.71
C ARG A 348 1.77 -4.79 -17.78
N ALA A 349 2.47 -5.29 -18.78
CA ALA A 349 2.76 -6.72 -18.92
C ALA A 349 3.49 -7.26 -17.68
N ARG A 350 4.48 -6.51 -17.16
CA ARG A 350 5.17 -6.86 -15.92
C ARG A 350 4.23 -6.86 -14.72
N ALA A 351 3.40 -5.83 -14.56
CA ALA A 351 2.46 -5.72 -13.45
C ALA A 351 1.46 -6.91 -13.44
N GLU A 352 0.88 -7.23 -14.59
CA GLU A 352 -0.03 -8.36 -14.75
C GLU A 352 0.66 -9.71 -14.49
N GLN A 353 1.91 -9.88 -14.95
CA GLN A 353 2.67 -11.12 -14.78
C GLN A 353 3.07 -11.39 -13.33
N TYR A 354 3.49 -10.37 -12.57
CA TYR A 354 4.10 -10.59 -11.27
C TYR A 354 3.23 -10.16 -10.09
N PHE A 355 2.31 -9.20 -10.27
CA PHE A 355 1.61 -8.53 -9.17
C PHE A 355 0.07 -8.61 -9.30
N ALA A 356 -0.46 -9.47 -10.15
CA ALA A 356 -1.89 -9.73 -10.18
C ALA A 356 -2.32 -10.52 -8.94
N ALA A 357 -3.54 -10.26 -8.45
CA ALA A 357 -4.12 -10.96 -7.30
C ALA A 357 -4.09 -12.49 -7.46
N THR A 358 -4.30 -12.98 -8.68
CA THR A 358 -4.24 -14.41 -9.03
C THR A 358 -2.88 -15.06 -8.74
N ASN A 359 -1.81 -14.30 -8.75
CA ASN A 359 -0.44 -14.77 -8.50
C ASN A 359 -0.01 -14.58 -7.04
N ILE A 360 -0.53 -13.56 -6.37
CA ILE A 360 -0.09 -13.18 -5.01
C ILE A 360 -0.94 -13.82 -3.93
N VAL A 361 -2.27 -13.82 -4.07
CA VAL A 361 -3.16 -14.37 -3.04
C VAL A 361 -2.88 -15.82 -2.70
N PRO A 362 -2.58 -16.73 -3.69
CA PRO A 362 -2.18 -18.11 -3.37
C PRO A 362 -0.93 -18.24 -2.51
N GLN A 363 -0.01 -17.26 -2.53
CA GLN A 363 1.18 -17.26 -1.70
C GLN A 363 0.81 -17.05 -0.21
N TYR A 364 -0.16 -16.17 0.07
CA TYR A 364 -0.71 -16.02 1.42
C TYR A 364 -1.43 -17.28 1.89
N GLU A 365 -2.27 -17.90 1.03
CA GLU A 365 -2.92 -19.18 1.37
C GLU A 365 -1.89 -20.27 1.70
N ALA A 366 -0.80 -20.35 0.95
CA ALA A 366 0.29 -21.29 1.23
C ALA A 366 0.94 -21.05 2.60
N VAL A 367 1.18 -19.77 2.97
CA VAL A 367 1.68 -19.39 4.29
C VAL A 367 0.70 -19.84 5.38
N TYR A 368 -0.59 -19.53 5.24
CA TYR A 368 -1.59 -19.91 6.24
C TYR A 368 -1.63 -21.41 6.47
N ARG A 369 -1.66 -22.21 5.40
CA ARG A 369 -1.67 -23.66 5.49
C ARG A 369 -0.40 -24.22 6.14
N GLN A 370 0.74 -23.63 5.81
CA GLN A 370 2.02 -24.07 6.39
C GLN A 370 2.09 -23.80 7.89
N VAL A 371 1.66 -22.63 8.39
CA VAL A 371 1.70 -22.34 9.83
C VAL A 371 0.70 -23.20 10.60
N ILE A 372 -0.46 -23.52 10.02
CA ILE A 372 -1.42 -24.46 10.61
C ILE A 372 -0.82 -25.88 10.70
N ALA A 373 -0.15 -26.34 9.63
CA ALA A 373 0.42 -27.68 9.57
C ALA A 373 1.62 -27.88 10.52
N LYS A 374 2.42 -26.86 10.80
CA LYS A 374 3.53 -26.92 11.77
C LYS A 374 3.08 -27.33 13.18
N CYS A 375 1.87 -26.96 13.58
CA CYS A 375 1.32 -27.28 14.92
C CYS A 375 0.95 -28.77 15.09
N HIS A 376 0.74 -29.52 14.00
CA HIS A 376 0.36 -30.94 14.07
C HIS A 376 1.56 -31.86 14.18
N ARG A 377 2.80 -31.36 14.17
CA ARG A 377 4.05 -32.12 14.24
C ARG A 377 4.85 -31.92 15.56
N ALA A 378 4.38 -31.04 16.42
CA ALA A 378 4.94 -30.79 17.76
C ALA A 378 4.03 -31.41 18.85
#